data_bfd05c83851721c0ac88229ddebd3e02
#
_entry.id   bfd05c83851721c0ac88229ddebd3e02
#
_cell.length_a   1.000
_cell.length_b   1.000
_cell.length_c   1.000
_cell.angle_alpha   90.00
_cell.angle_beta   90.00
_cell.angle_gamma   90.00
#
_symmetry.space_group_name_H-M   'P 1'
#
loop_
_entity.id
_entity.type
_entity.pdbx_description
1 polymer ?
#
loop_
_entity_poly.entity_id
_entity_poly.type
_entity_poly.pdbx_seq_one_letter_code
_entity_poly.pdbx_strand_id
1 'polypeptide(L)'
;EGYKAIVEQLGHGSSPKNAELTRYVVSLIALERKLSGRRDVLNMLGERISQVKRQLHHFDLLDEQVLANLASIYSEQISPIGPRIQVAGTPVYLQQPLVQHKVRALLLAGIRATVLWRQVGGRRRHILFSRGKMVASARSMLNQI
;
A
#
# COMPACT_ATOMS: atom_id res chain seq x y z
N GLU A 1 5.65 14.38 -0.14
CA GLU A 1 4.33 13.79 0.18
C GLU A 1 4.42 12.74 1.31
N GLY A 2 5.21 11.65 1.16
CA GLY A 2 5.28 10.57 2.15
C GLY A 2 5.71 11.01 3.55
N TYR A 3 6.70 11.87 3.67
CA TYR A 3 7.15 12.39 4.96
C TYR A 3 6.09 13.28 5.65
N LYS A 4 5.34 14.07 4.87
CA LYS A 4 4.20 14.84 5.39
C LYS A 4 3.14 13.91 5.97
N ALA A 5 2.77 12.86 5.25
CA ALA A 5 1.81 11.87 5.73
C ALA A 5 2.27 11.19 7.03
N ILE A 6 3.57 10.87 7.17
CA ILE A 6 4.12 10.30 8.41
C ILE A 6 3.99 11.29 9.57
N VAL A 7 4.33 12.56 9.37
CA VAL A 7 4.22 13.59 10.41
C VAL A 7 2.78 13.81 10.83
N GLU A 8 1.85 13.87 9.88
CA GLU A 8 0.43 14.06 10.15
C GLU A 8 -0.20 12.86 10.86
N GLN A 9 0.13 11.63 10.42
CA GLN A 9 -0.46 10.40 10.94
C GLN A 9 0.10 9.97 12.30
N LEU A 10 1.38 10.18 12.51
CA LEU A 10 2.09 9.74 13.72
C LEU A 10 2.40 10.89 14.67
N GLY A 11 2.34 12.13 14.22
CA GLY A 11 2.79 13.29 14.97
C GLY A 11 1.85 13.73 16.08
N HIS A 12 0.62 14.07 15.80
CA HIS A 12 -0.37 14.49 16.81
C HIS A 12 -1.78 14.51 16.20
N GLY A 13 -2.78 14.08 17.00
CA GLY A 13 -4.20 14.27 16.73
C GLY A 13 -4.87 13.17 15.90
N SER A 14 -5.85 12.52 16.47
CA SER A 14 -6.75 11.60 15.78
C SER A 14 -7.82 12.39 15.04
N SER A 15 -7.57 12.74 13.79
CA SER A 15 -8.69 13.10 12.90
C SER A 15 -9.37 11.82 12.38
N PRO A 16 -10.66 11.85 12.01
CA PRO A 16 -11.34 10.69 11.39
C PRO A 16 -10.59 10.13 10.17
N LYS A 17 -10.00 11.00 9.35
CA LYS A 17 -9.17 10.62 8.21
C LYS A 17 -7.91 9.86 8.64
N ASN A 18 -7.32 10.23 9.76
CA ASN A 18 -6.14 9.56 10.31
C ASN A 18 -6.45 8.16 10.82
N ALA A 19 -7.61 7.97 11.45
CA ALA A 19 -8.07 6.64 11.90
C ALA A 19 -8.30 5.70 10.73
N GLU A 20 -8.86 6.20 9.63
CA GLU A 20 -9.11 5.42 8.43
C GLU A 20 -7.82 4.98 7.74
N LEU A 21 -6.88 5.89 7.54
CA LEU A 21 -5.56 5.55 6.98
C LEU A 21 -4.81 4.54 7.86
N THR A 22 -4.85 4.72 9.18
CA THR A 22 -4.27 3.78 10.14
C THR A 22 -4.89 2.39 9.97
N ARG A 23 -6.21 2.29 9.77
CA ARG A 23 -6.91 1.03 9.51
C ARG A 23 -6.40 0.35 8.23
N TYR A 24 -6.19 1.10 7.14
CA TYR A 24 -5.61 0.55 5.91
C TYR A 24 -4.19 0.05 6.12
N VAL A 25 -3.34 0.81 6.78
CA VAL A 25 -1.95 0.41 7.09
C VAL A 25 -1.92 -0.87 7.92
N VAL A 26 -2.71 -0.96 8.97
CA VAL A 26 -2.81 -2.17 9.83
C VAL A 26 -3.31 -3.37 9.01
N SER A 27 -4.31 -3.17 8.15
CA SER A 27 -4.84 -4.22 7.27
C SER A 27 -3.80 -4.72 6.26
N LEU A 28 -3.04 -3.81 5.66
CA LEU A 28 -1.95 -4.13 4.73
C LEU A 28 -0.83 -4.93 5.42
N ILE A 29 -0.44 -4.53 6.64
CA ILE A 29 0.57 -5.25 7.43
C ILE A 29 0.07 -6.65 7.82
N ALA A 30 -1.22 -6.79 8.15
CA ALA A 30 -1.81 -8.09 8.46
C ALA A 30 -1.84 -9.01 7.25
N LEU A 31 -2.16 -8.46 6.09
CA LEU A 31 -2.20 -9.19 4.82
C LEU A 31 -0.79 -9.58 4.36
N GLU A 32 0.19 -8.68 4.48
CA GLU A 32 1.61 -8.98 4.20
C GLU A 32 2.11 -10.16 5.05
N ARG A 33 1.75 -10.21 6.33
CA ARG A 33 2.16 -11.31 7.21
C ARG A 33 1.68 -12.67 6.70
N LYS A 34 0.46 -12.74 6.17
CA LYS A 34 -0.06 -13.97 5.54
C LYS A 34 0.67 -14.28 4.24
N LEU A 35 0.92 -13.24 3.43
CA LEU A 35 1.64 -13.35 2.17
C LEU A 35 3.09 -13.86 2.37
N SER A 36 3.77 -13.42 3.43
CA SER A 36 5.16 -13.82 3.70
C SER A 36 5.35 -15.33 3.92
N GLY A 37 4.30 -16.04 4.30
CA GLY A 37 4.29 -17.51 4.38
C GLY A 37 3.99 -18.22 3.05
N ARG A 38 3.66 -17.48 1.99
CA ARG A 38 3.22 -18.00 0.70
C ARG A 38 4.25 -17.68 -0.39
N ARG A 39 5.32 -18.47 -0.44
CA ARG A 39 6.41 -18.30 -1.44
C ARG A 39 5.92 -18.45 -2.87
N ASP A 40 4.96 -19.34 -3.10
CA ASP A 40 4.31 -19.54 -4.38
C ASP A 40 3.66 -18.23 -4.90
N VAL A 41 2.90 -17.56 -4.04
CA VAL A 41 2.24 -16.29 -4.38
C VAL A 41 3.26 -15.16 -4.55
N LEU A 42 4.29 -15.10 -3.70
CA LEU A 42 5.36 -14.09 -3.81
C LEU A 42 6.11 -14.19 -5.15
N ASN A 43 6.43 -15.41 -5.60
CA ASN A 43 7.08 -15.63 -6.89
C ASN A 43 6.18 -15.17 -8.04
N MET A 44 4.91 -15.59 -8.03
CA MET A 44 3.92 -15.17 -9.02
C MET A 44 3.73 -13.64 -9.07
N LEU A 45 3.69 -12.99 -7.90
CA LEU A 45 3.65 -11.53 -7.81
C LEU A 45 4.87 -10.89 -8.47
N GLY A 46 6.06 -11.40 -8.19
CA GLY A 46 7.31 -10.90 -8.77
C GLY A 46 7.30 -10.99 -10.29
N GLU A 47 6.87 -12.11 -10.85
CA GLU A 47 6.74 -12.32 -12.30
C GLU A 47 5.73 -11.37 -12.93
N ARG A 48 4.53 -11.28 -12.37
CA ARG A 48 3.46 -10.41 -12.90
C ARG A 48 3.81 -8.93 -12.81
N ILE A 49 4.42 -8.49 -11.72
CA ILE A 49 4.89 -7.10 -11.58
C ILE A 49 6.00 -6.81 -12.58
N SER A 50 6.89 -7.75 -12.84
CA SER A 50 7.93 -7.61 -13.87
C SER A 50 7.34 -7.50 -15.28
N GLN A 51 6.24 -8.18 -15.56
CA GLN A 51 5.51 -8.02 -16.82
C GLN A 51 4.92 -6.62 -16.97
N VAL A 52 4.28 -6.08 -15.92
CA VAL A 52 3.77 -4.71 -15.93
C VAL A 52 4.91 -3.70 -16.09
N LYS A 53 6.06 -3.93 -15.44
CA LYS A 53 7.24 -3.08 -15.60
C LYS A 53 7.72 -3.00 -17.05
N ARG A 54 7.64 -4.09 -17.82
CA ARG A 54 7.93 -4.08 -19.26
C ARG A 54 6.91 -3.27 -20.06
N GLN A 55 5.63 -3.30 -19.68
CA GLN A 55 4.60 -2.46 -20.33
C GLN A 55 4.87 -0.97 -20.17
N LEU A 56 5.49 -0.54 -19.05
CA LEU A 56 5.83 0.86 -18.81
C LEU A 56 6.88 1.44 -19.76
N HIS A 57 7.52 0.62 -20.62
CA HIS A 57 8.35 1.10 -21.73
C HIS A 57 7.51 1.69 -22.88
N HIS A 58 6.22 1.35 -22.96
CA HIS A 58 5.33 1.73 -24.03
C HIS A 58 4.10 2.51 -23.58
N PHE A 59 3.75 2.43 -22.29
CA PHE A 59 2.55 3.01 -21.69
C PHE A 59 2.89 3.80 -20.44
N ASP A 60 2.14 4.86 -20.17
CA ASP A 60 2.25 5.59 -18.90
C ASP A 60 1.70 4.76 -17.73
N LEU A 61 2.22 5.03 -16.53
CA LEU A 61 1.78 4.34 -15.30
C LEU A 61 0.28 4.53 -15.03
N LEU A 62 -0.27 5.66 -15.44
CA LEU A 62 -1.70 5.99 -15.26
C LEU A 62 -2.58 5.54 -16.43
N ASP A 63 -2.00 4.89 -17.44
CA ASP A 63 -2.76 4.27 -18.51
C ASP A 63 -3.76 3.26 -17.94
N GLU A 64 -4.99 3.29 -18.45
CA GLU A 64 -6.08 2.46 -17.94
C GLU A 64 -5.75 0.97 -18.02
N GLN A 65 -5.05 0.55 -19.07
CA GLN A 65 -4.66 -0.84 -19.26
C GLN A 65 -3.61 -1.28 -18.25
N VAL A 66 -2.65 -0.42 -17.91
CA VAL A 66 -1.65 -0.67 -16.87
C VAL A 66 -2.32 -0.76 -15.50
N LEU A 67 -3.23 0.17 -15.21
CA LEU A 67 -4.00 0.16 -13.97
C LEU A 67 -4.89 -1.09 -13.84
N ALA A 68 -5.53 -1.52 -14.93
CA ALA A 68 -6.33 -2.74 -14.97
C ALA A 68 -5.45 -3.98 -14.68
N ASN A 69 -4.25 -4.06 -15.27
CA ASN A 69 -3.32 -5.15 -15.01
C ASN A 69 -2.85 -5.19 -13.56
N LEU A 70 -2.49 -4.05 -12.97
CA LEU A 70 -2.14 -3.95 -11.54
C LEU A 70 -3.33 -4.35 -10.65
N ALA A 71 -4.53 -3.94 -11.01
CA ALA A 71 -5.75 -4.29 -10.28
C ALA A 71 -6.03 -5.81 -10.34
N SER A 72 -5.82 -6.46 -11.48
CA SER A 72 -5.99 -7.91 -11.63
C SER A 72 -4.97 -8.68 -10.78
N ILE A 73 -3.72 -8.22 -10.71
CA ILE A 73 -2.70 -8.82 -9.83
C ILE A 73 -3.18 -8.80 -8.38
N TYR A 74 -3.67 -7.66 -7.89
CA TYR A 74 -4.21 -7.56 -6.53
C TYR A 74 -5.39 -8.50 -6.32
N SER A 75 -6.36 -8.50 -7.22
CA SER A 75 -7.59 -9.28 -7.08
C SER A 75 -7.35 -10.79 -7.10
N GLU A 76 -6.43 -11.26 -7.93
CA GLU A 76 -6.18 -12.68 -8.14
C GLU A 76 -5.16 -13.25 -7.16
N GLN A 77 -4.14 -12.48 -6.79
CA GLN A 77 -3.03 -12.99 -5.98
C GLN A 77 -3.11 -12.58 -4.51
N ILE A 78 -3.60 -11.38 -4.20
CA ILE A 78 -3.59 -10.83 -2.85
C ILE A 78 -4.94 -10.97 -2.16
N SER A 79 -6.02 -10.58 -2.82
CA SER A 79 -7.36 -10.57 -2.22
C SER A 79 -7.81 -11.93 -1.65
N PRO A 80 -7.45 -13.09 -2.24
CA PRO A 80 -7.84 -14.40 -1.71
C PRO A 80 -7.08 -14.82 -0.44
N ILE A 81 -5.95 -14.18 -0.10
CA ILE A 81 -5.09 -14.61 1.03
C ILE A 81 -5.69 -14.25 2.39
N GLY A 82 -6.49 -13.20 2.46
CA GLY A 82 -7.01 -12.71 3.74
C GLY A 82 -8.30 -11.93 3.64
N PRO A 83 -8.72 -11.30 4.74
CA PRO A 83 -9.89 -10.44 4.75
C PRO A 83 -9.75 -9.33 3.71
N ARG A 84 -10.81 -9.08 2.96
CA ARG A 84 -10.85 -7.99 1.98
C ARG A 84 -10.71 -6.65 2.68
N ILE A 85 -9.83 -5.80 2.17
CA ILE A 85 -9.72 -4.41 2.62
C ILE A 85 -10.87 -3.63 2.01
N GLN A 86 -11.81 -3.22 2.85
CA GLN A 86 -12.92 -2.37 2.44
C GLN A 86 -12.47 -0.92 2.46
N VAL A 87 -12.49 -0.29 1.29
CA VAL A 87 -12.19 1.13 1.13
C VAL A 87 -13.46 1.93 1.28
N ALA A 88 -13.43 2.90 2.19
CA ALA A 88 -14.54 3.82 2.39
C ALA A 88 -14.57 4.87 1.27
N GLY A 89 -15.77 5.23 0.84
CA GLY A 89 -15.97 6.24 -0.18
C GLY A 89 -17.43 6.29 -0.64
N THR A 90 -17.74 7.29 -1.44
CA THR A 90 -19.09 7.47 -1.99
C THR A 90 -19.37 6.38 -3.04
N PRO A 91 -20.50 5.65 -2.94
CA PRO A 91 -20.81 4.55 -3.85
C PRO A 91 -20.74 4.90 -5.33
N VAL A 92 -21.19 6.10 -5.71
CA VAL A 92 -21.14 6.60 -7.10
C VAL A 92 -19.73 6.58 -7.68
N TYR A 93 -18.71 6.88 -6.89
CA TYR A 93 -17.31 6.81 -7.34
C TYR A 93 -16.76 5.39 -7.25
N LEU A 94 -17.03 4.67 -6.17
CA LEU A 94 -16.49 3.33 -5.95
C LEU A 94 -17.03 2.28 -6.94
N GLN A 95 -18.16 2.54 -7.59
CA GLN A 95 -18.73 1.68 -8.63
C GLN A 95 -18.06 1.87 -9.99
N GLN A 96 -17.34 2.96 -10.21
CA GLN A 96 -16.66 3.23 -11.48
C GLN A 96 -15.49 2.27 -11.69
N PRO A 97 -15.41 1.55 -12.83
CA PRO A 97 -14.33 0.57 -13.08
C PRO A 97 -12.93 1.16 -12.93
N LEU A 98 -12.69 2.35 -13.48
CA LEU A 98 -11.38 3.01 -13.40
C LEU A 98 -11.00 3.35 -11.95
N VAL A 99 -11.95 3.77 -11.11
CA VAL A 99 -11.72 4.03 -9.69
C VAL A 99 -11.38 2.73 -8.97
N GLN A 100 -12.07 1.64 -9.27
CA GLN A 100 -11.77 0.31 -8.72
C GLN A 100 -10.37 -0.16 -9.12
N HIS A 101 -9.96 0.06 -10.37
CA HIS A 101 -8.60 -0.25 -10.82
C HIS A 101 -7.55 0.55 -10.04
N LYS A 102 -7.75 1.86 -9.89
CA LYS A 102 -6.86 2.74 -9.12
C LYS A 102 -6.76 2.30 -7.65
N VAL A 103 -7.88 2.01 -7.01
CA VAL A 103 -7.90 1.55 -5.61
C VAL A 103 -7.12 0.24 -5.46
N ARG A 104 -7.36 -0.75 -6.31
CA ARG A 104 -6.66 -2.04 -6.26
C ARG A 104 -5.17 -1.90 -6.55
N ALA A 105 -4.80 -1.06 -7.51
CA ALA A 105 -3.40 -0.74 -7.81
C ALA A 105 -2.70 -0.09 -6.60
N LEU A 106 -3.37 0.85 -5.91
CA LEU A 106 -2.86 1.46 -4.68
C LEU A 106 -2.73 0.45 -3.53
N LEU A 107 -3.67 -0.47 -3.38
CA LEU A 107 -3.58 -1.55 -2.39
C LEU A 107 -2.40 -2.48 -2.70
N LEU A 108 -2.17 -2.82 -3.97
CA LEU A 108 -1.00 -3.59 -4.38
C LEU A 108 0.32 -2.85 -4.06
N ALA A 109 0.38 -1.55 -4.34
CA ALA A 109 1.53 -0.71 -3.98
C ALA A 109 1.75 -0.67 -2.46
N GLY A 110 0.68 -0.60 -1.67
CA GLY A 110 0.71 -0.68 -0.22
C GLY A 110 1.27 -2.02 0.28
N ILE A 111 0.86 -3.14 -0.30
CA ILE A 111 1.44 -4.47 0.01
C ILE A 111 2.93 -4.50 -0.31
N ARG A 112 3.34 -4.00 -1.48
CA ARG A 112 4.76 -3.93 -1.83
C ARG A 112 5.55 -3.07 -0.83
N ALA A 113 5.01 -1.95 -0.41
CA ALA A 113 5.63 -1.08 0.59
C ALA A 113 5.78 -1.79 1.95
N THR A 114 4.78 -2.57 2.38
CA THR A 114 4.86 -3.35 3.63
C THR A 114 5.87 -4.48 3.56
N VAL A 115 5.98 -5.16 2.41
CA VAL A 115 7.02 -6.18 2.16
C VAL A 115 8.41 -5.55 2.26
N LEU A 116 8.64 -4.43 1.56
CA LEU A 116 9.91 -3.72 1.59
C LEU A 116 10.24 -3.24 3.00
N TRP A 117 9.28 -2.61 3.70
CA TRP A 117 9.47 -2.17 5.09
C TRP A 117 9.93 -3.31 6.00
N ARG A 118 9.35 -4.51 5.83
CA ARG A 118 9.75 -5.69 6.58
C ARG A 118 11.15 -6.18 6.21
N GLN A 119 11.51 -6.14 4.92
CA GLN A 119 12.84 -6.52 4.44
C GLN A 119 13.95 -5.63 5.02
N VAL A 120 13.68 -4.34 5.20
CA VAL A 120 14.63 -3.40 5.86
C VAL A 120 14.55 -3.42 7.39
N GLY A 121 13.94 -4.46 7.99
CA GLY A 121 13.92 -4.68 9.44
C GLY A 121 12.72 -4.05 10.16
N GLY A 122 11.73 -3.54 9.44
CA GLY A 122 10.50 -3.01 10.02
C GLY A 122 9.70 -4.07 10.79
N ARG A 123 9.22 -3.71 11.98
CA ARG A 123 8.40 -4.58 12.84
C ARG A 123 7.22 -3.80 13.39
N ARG A 124 6.09 -4.47 13.64
CA ARG A 124 4.87 -3.85 14.20
C ARG A 124 5.15 -3.03 15.47
N ARG A 125 6.04 -3.50 16.35
CA ARG A 125 6.47 -2.79 17.54
C ARG A 125 7.05 -1.41 17.22
N HIS A 126 7.67 -1.20 16.07
CA HIS A 126 8.22 0.09 15.71
C HIS A 126 7.13 1.14 15.49
N ILE A 127 5.95 0.74 14.98
CA ILE A 127 4.81 1.65 14.83
C ILE A 127 4.28 2.09 16.20
N LEU A 128 4.31 1.20 17.20
CA LEU A 128 3.81 1.48 18.55
C LEU A 128 4.84 2.22 19.42
N PHE A 129 6.10 1.75 19.44
CA PHE A 129 7.12 2.20 20.39
C PHE A 129 8.16 3.15 19.79
N SER A 130 8.31 3.20 18.46
CA SER A 130 9.28 4.08 17.79
C SER A 130 8.62 5.25 17.06
N ARG A 131 7.35 5.51 17.33
CA ARG A 131 6.55 6.55 16.68
C ARG A 131 7.24 7.91 16.71
N GLY A 132 7.72 8.33 17.88
CA GLY A 132 8.43 9.62 18.03
C GLY A 132 9.70 9.71 17.17
N LYS A 133 10.48 8.64 17.11
CA LYS A 133 11.68 8.57 16.25
C LYS A 133 11.34 8.68 14.77
N MET A 134 10.28 8.00 14.34
CA MET A 134 9.81 8.05 12.92
C MET A 134 9.37 9.46 12.54
N VAL A 135 8.64 10.14 13.43
CA VAL A 135 8.21 11.54 13.22
C VAL A 135 9.40 12.48 13.18
N ALA A 136 10.36 12.34 14.11
CA ALA A 136 11.57 13.15 14.12
C ALA A 136 12.39 12.99 12.82
N SER A 137 12.60 11.76 12.38
CA SER A 137 13.27 11.48 11.10
C SER A 137 12.52 12.08 9.91
N ALA A 138 11.20 11.95 9.86
CA ALA A 138 10.40 12.50 8.78
C ALA A 138 10.44 14.03 8.74
N ARG A 139 10.43 14.69 9.89
CA ARG A 139 10.61 16.16 10.00
C ARG A 139 11.99 16.60 9.54
N SER A 140 13.03 15.88 9.96
CA SER A 140 14.41 16.16 9.51
C SER A 140 14.53 16.09 7.99
N MET A 141 13.95 15.07 7.36
CA MET A 141 13.95 14.93 5.90
C MET A 141 13.13 16.01 5.19
N LEU A 142 12.03 16.48 5.80
CA LEU A 142 11.25 17.60 5.24
C LEU A 142 12.02 18.92 5.26
N ASN A 143 12.88 19.12 6.26
CA ASN A 143 13.67 20.34 6.38
C ASN A 143 14.92 20.35 5.46
N GLN A 144 15.24 19.24 4.81
CA GLN A 144 16.36 19.10 3.87
C GLN A 144 15.92 19.26 2.39
N ILE A 145 14.63 19.37 2.13
CA ILE A 145 14.02 19.58 0.81
C ILE A 145 13.63 21.05 0.65
#